data_dadd1867a7f96fd25fe3209b5c95bfa6
#
_entry.id   dadd1867a7f96fd25fe3209b5c95bfa6
#
_cell.length_a   1.000
_cell.length_b   1.000
_cell.length_c   1.000
_cell.angle_alpha   90.00
_cell.angle_beta   90.00
_cell.angle_gamma   90.00
#
_symmetry.space_group_name_H-M   'P 1'
#
loop_
_entity.id
_entity.type
_entity.pdbx_description
1 polymer ?
#
loop_
_entity_poly.entity_id
_entity_poly.type
_entity_poly.pdbx_seq_one_letter_code
_entity_poly.pdbx_strand_id
1 'polypeptide(L)'
;MLISKKNIYYGLMLFPIVSLVGGLWQGQYTNDGYHWGFVFSMALDILDGKLPYKEIFIQYGLVSTLIHALILTIFNKNIFSLIAATCIFYSLSIYLIGILTYKFTLNKYYSFFATFIIFMMYPWPTTPWPNFISFFFLMLFCLFYLFSKKRKNTDKVNVSDIKK
;
A
#
# COMPACT_ATOMS: atom_id res chain seq x y z
N MET A 1 12.57 22.40 -21.45
CA MET A 1 13.12 22.28 -20.08
C MET A 1 13.10 20.80 -19.69
N LEU A 2 14.26 20.13 -19.72
CA LEU A 2 14.41 18.70 -19.40
C LEU A 2 14.36 18.54 -17.88
N ILE A 3 13.19 18.19 -17.35
CA ILE A 3 13.06 17.83 -15.94
C ILE A 3 13.88 16.54 -15.73
N SER A 4 14.89 16.59 -14.89
CA SER A 4 15.71 15.44 -14.52
C SER A 4 14.80 14.28 -14.05
N LYS A 5 15.14 13.03 -14.38
CA LYS A 5 14.42 11.83 -13.90
C LYS A 5 14.20 11.86 -12.40
N LYS A 6 15.13 12.40 -11.64
CA LYS A 6 15.07 12.55 -10.18
C LYS A 6 13.90 13.44 -9.73
N ASN A 7 13.61 14.51 -10.48
CA ASN A 7 12.53 15.45 -10.14
C ASN A 7 11.13 14.88 -10.35
N ILE A 8 10.99 13.86 -11.21
CA ILE A 8 9.69 13.18 -11.42
C ILE A 8 9.28 12.45 -10.15
N TYR A 9 10.19 11.71 -9.52
CA TYR A 9 9.90 10.96 -8.30
C TYR A 9 9.48 11.87 -7.14
N TYR A 10 10.11 13.05 -7.02
CA TYR A 10 9.71 14.04 -6.01
C TYR A 10 8.31 14.62 -6.29
N GLY A 11 7.99 14.91 -7.54
CA GLY A 11 6.65 15.40 -7.91
C GLY A 11 5.55 14.38 -7.62
N LEU A 12 5.84 13.08 -7.79
CA LEU A 12 4.89 12.01 -7.48
C LEU A 12 4.65 11.81 -5.98
N MET A 13 5.52 12.32 -5.10
CA MET A 13 5.34 12.19 -3.64
C MET A 13 4.28 13.14 -3.07
N LEU A 14 3.87 14.18 -3.80
CA LEU A 14 2.90 15.17 -3.31
C LEU A 14 1.59 14.52 -2.85
N PHE A 15 0.94 13.74 -3.72
CA PHE A 15 -0.35 13.12 -3.40
C PHE A 15 -0.27 12.06 -2.28
N PRO A 16 0.72 11.16 -2.26
CA PRO A 16 0.95 10.27 -1.14
C PRO A 16 1.11 11.00 0.20
N ILE A 17 1.87 12.07 0.23
CA ILE A 17 2.08 12.85 1.47
C ILE A 17 0.77 13.51 1.92
N VAL A 18 0.03 14.14 1.00
CA VAL A 18 -1.26 14.76 1.30
C VAL A 18 -2.25 13.71 1.79
N SER A 19 -2.31 12.53 1.15
CA SER A 19 -3.17 11.42 1.58
C SER A 19 -2.78 10.90 2.97
N LEU A 20 -1.48 10.75 3.25
CA LEU A 20 -0.99 10.30 4.55
C LEU A 20 -1.36 11.29 5.67
N VAL A 21 -1.00 12.55 5.48
CA VAL A 21 -1.23 13.60 6.50
C VAL A 21 -2.72 13.83 6.70
N GLY A 22 -3.49 13.93 5.62
CA GLY A 22 -4.95 14.11 5.68
C GLY A 22 -5.65 12.91 6.33
N GLY A 23 -5.24 11.67 5.98
CA GLY A 23 -5.78 10.46 6.57
C GLY A 23 -5.48 10.33 8.06
N LEU A 24 -4.25 10.61 8.49
CA LEU A 24 -3.86 10.62 9.91
C LEU A 24 -4.62 11.70 10.70
N TRP A 25 -4.78 12.90 10.12
CA TRP A 25 -5.53 13.96 10.75
C TRP A 25 -7.01 13.60 10.87
N GLN A 26 -7.65 13.17 9.81
CA GLN A 26 -9.06 12.80 9.80
C GLN A 26 -9.35 11.57 10.65
N GLY A 27 -8.45 10.59 10.69
CA GLY A 27 -8.58 9.38 11.48
C GLY A 27 -8.70 9.60 12.99
N GLN A 28 -8.34 10.79 13.49
CA GLN A 28 -8.54 11.17 14.89
C GLN A 28 -10.00 11.54 15.20
N TYR A 29 -10.77 11.94 14.19
CA TYR A 29 -12.14 12.46 14.34
C TYR A 29 -13.20 11.52 13.78
N THR A 30 -12.83 10.61 12.88
CA THR A 30 -13.76 9.64 12.30
C THR A 30 -13.80 8.38 13.15
N ASN A 31 -15.00 7.91 13.46
CA ASN A 31 -15.21 6.68 14.20
C ASN A 31 -16.34 5.88 13.53
N ASP A 32 -16.00 4.70 13.00
CA ASP A 32 -16.94 3.67 12.61
C ASP A 32 -16.83 2.50 13.59
N GLY A 33 -17.58 2.59 14.68
CA GLY A 33 -17.53 1.61 15.77
C GLY A 33 -17.86 0.19 15.33
N TYR A 34 -18.62 0.03 14.26
CA TYR A 34 -18.99 -1.31 13.75
C TYR A 34 -17.83 -1.95 12.95
N HIS A 35 -17.43 -1.35 11.82
CA HIS A 35 -16.43 -1.98 10.96
C HIS A 35 -15.02 -1.95 11.56
N TRP A 36 -14.64 -0.83 12.15
CA TRP A 36 -13.30 -0.71 12.76
C TRP A 36 -13.19 -1.51 14.03
N GLY A 37 -14.24 -1.50 14.87
CA GLY A 37 -14.30 -2.31 16.07
C GLY A 37 -14.22 -3.79 15.78
N PHE A 38 -14.87 -4.24 14.71
CA PHE A 38 -14.83 -5.64 14.30
C PHE A 38 -13.43 -6.07 13.84
N VAL A 39 -12.78 -5.28 12.97
CA VAL A 39 -11.40 -5.56 12.52
C VAL A 39 -10.43 -5.54 13.69
N PHE A 40 -10.58 -4.59 14.59
CA PHE A 40 -9.74 -4.43 15.77
C PHE A 40 -9.92 -5.61 16.74
N SER A 41 -11.19 -6.03 17.02
CA SER A 41 -11.44 -7.14 17.94
C SER A 41 -10.89 -8.47 17.40
N MET A 42 -11.06 -8.75 16.10
CA MET A 42 -10.46 -9.95 15.48
C MET A 42 -8.93 -9.98 15.63
N ALA A 43 -8.29 -8.83 15.48
CA ALA A 43 -6.84 -8.73 15.64
C ALA A 43 -6.40 -8.94 17.10
N LEU A 44 -7.16 -8.42 18.07
CA LEU A 44 -6.91 -8.66 19.50
C LEU A 44 -7.13 -10.13 19.86
N ASP A 45 -8.21 -10.77 19.38
CA ASP A 45 -8.49 -12.16 19.61
C ASP A 45 -7.34 -13.08 19.13
N ILE A 46 -6.70 -12.74 17.98
CA ILE A 46 -5.48 -13.43 17.53
C ILE A 46 -4.33 -13.24 18.54
N LEU A 47 -4.14 -12.02 19.07
CA LEU A 47 -3.08 -11.75 20.05
C LEU A 47 -3.33 -12.44 21.38
N ASP A 48 -4.59 -12.70 21.72
CA ASP A 48 -4.99 -13.45 22.91
C ASP A 48 -4.90 -14.98 22.70
N GLY A 49 -4.41 -15.43 21.53
CA GLY A 49 -4.15 -16.84 21.23
C GLY A 49 -5.38 -17.63 20.80
N LYS A 50 -6.51 -16.98 20.49
CA LYS A 50 -7.70 -17.67 20.00
C LYS A 50 -7.48 -18.22 18.59
N LEU A 51 -8.10 -19.38 18.31
CA LEU A 51 -7.93 -20.08 17.03
C LEU A 51 -8.84 -19.50 15.94
N PRO A 52 -8.26 -19.02 14.80
CA PRO A 52 -9.03 -18.55 13.65
C PRO A 52 -10.00 -19.61 13.13
N TYR A 53 -11.20 -19.19 12.72
CA TYR A 53 -12.30 -20.02 12.21
C TYR A 53 -12.90 -21.04 13.19
N LYS A 54 -12.31 -21.23 14.35
CA LYS A 54 -12.83 -22.09 15.41
C LYS A 54 -13.42 -21.27 16.56
N GLU A 55 -12.68 -20.26 17.01
CA GLU A 55 -13.03 -19.39 18.14
C GLU A 55 -13.26 -17.95 17.70
N ILE A 56 -12.75 -17.58 16.51
CA ILE A 56 -12.88 -16.26 15.92
C ILE A 56 -13.57 -16.38 14.57
N PHE A 57 -14.63 -15.61 14.36
CA PHE A 57 -15.19 -15.42 13.03
C PHE A 57 -14.31 -14.44 12.21
N ILE A 58 -13.70 -14.92 11.14
CA ILE A 58 -12.82 -14.11 10.28
C ILE A 58 -13.59 -13.67 9.03
N GLN A 59 -14.06 -12.44 9.01
CA GLN A 59 -14.85 -11.89 7.90
C GLN A 59 -14.01 -11.50 6.68
N TYR A 60 -12.85 -10.87 6.92
CA TYR A 60 -12.06 -10.23 5.86
C TYR A 60 -10.80 -11.01 5.45
N GLY A 61 -10.73 -12.28 5.86
CA GLY A 61 -9.62 -13.17 5.54
C GLY A 61 -8.49 -13.17 6.58
N LEU A 62 -7.93 -14.36 6.78
CA LEU A 62 -6.95 -14.62 7.84
C LEU A 62 -5.69 -13.75 7.71
N VAL A 63 -5.15 -13.62 6.49
CA VAL A 63 -3.88 -12.90 6.26
C VAL A 63 -4.01 -11.43 6.67
N SER A 64 -5.10 -10.75 6.32
CA SER A 64 -5.33 -9.36 6.75
C SER A 64 -5.45 -9.22 8.26
N THR A 65 -6.15 -10.16 8.91
CA THR A 65 -6.29 -10.18 10.37
C THR A 65 -4.94 -10.39 11.06
N LEU A 66 -4.09 -11.28 10.54
CA LEU A 66 -2.72 -11.47 11.04
C LEU A 66 -1.86 -10.23 10.86
N ILE A 67 -1.98 -9.53 9.73
CA ILE A 67 -1.27 -8.25 9.51
C ILE A 67 -1.76 -7.20 10.50
N HIS A 68 -3.06 -7.10 10.75
CA HIS A 68 -3.59 -6.18 11.77
C HIS A 68 -3.08 -6.53 13.17
N ALA A 69 -3.06 -7.81 13.54
CA ALA A 69 -2.49 -8.26 14.82
C ALA A 69 -1.00 -7.88 14.94
N LEU A 70 -0.23 -8.08 13.89
CA LEU A 70 1.18 -7.67 13.83
C LEU A 70 1.35 -6.15 14.01
N ILE A 71 0.50 -5.34 13.35
CA ILE A 71 0.49 -3.87 13.51
C ILE A 71 0.24 -3.49 14.97
N LEU A 72 -0.75 -4.11 15.62
CA LEU A 72 -1.06 -3.84 17.02
C LEU A 72 0.07 -4.26 17.97
N THR A 73 0.82 -5.29 17.62
CA THR A 73 2.00 -5.71 18.40
C THR A 73 3.14 -4.68 18.31
N ILE A 74 3.36 -4.11 17.10
CA ILE A 74 4.49 -3.20 16.86
C ILE A 74 4.21 -1.78 17.35
N PHE A 75 3.01 -1.26 17.10
CA PHE A 75 2.75 0.17 17.34
C PHE A 75 2.00 0.46 18.64
N ASN A 76 0.97 -0.23 18.94
CA ASN A 76 0.19 -0.21 20.20
C ASN A 76 -1.17 -0.88 19.97
N LYS A 77 -1.77 -1.42 21.04
CA LYS A 77 -3.10 -2.04 21.01
C LYS A 77 -4.22 -0.99 21.04
N ASN A 78 -4.27 -0.13 20.02
CA ASN A 78 -5.34 0.84 19.84
C ASN A 78 -5.79 0.92 18.37
N ILE A 79 -7.02 1.38 18.16
CA ILE A 79 -7.64 1.46 16.83
C ILE A 79 -6.90 2.42 15.90
N PHE A 80 -6.33 3.50 16.44
CA PHE A 80 -5.58 4.48 15.66
C PHE A 80 -4.32 3.87 15.01
N SER A 81 -3.71 2.85 15.63
CA SER A 81 -2.59 2.11 15.03
C SER A 81 -2.98 1.44 13.71
N LEU A 82 -4.19 0.87 13.63
CA LEU A 82 -4.72 0.28 12.39
C LEU A 82 -5.02 1.35 11.34
N ILE A 83 -5.60 2.47 11.76
CA ILE A 83 -5.87 3.61 10.87
C ILE A 83 -4.56 4.15 10.29
N ALA A 84 -3.56 4.39 11.15
CA ALA A 84 -2.26 4.90 10.74
C ALA A 84 -1.56 3.96 9.75
N ALA A 85 -1.56 2.66 10.03
CA ALA A 85 -1.02 1.66 9.10
C ALA A 85 -1.76 1.65 7.76
N THR A 86 -3.09 1.77 7.77
CA THR A 86 -3.89 1.86 6.54
C THR A 86 -3.52 3.10 5.72
N CYS A 87 -3.37 4.26 6.36
CA CYS A 87 -2.91 5.49 5.70
C CYS A 87 -1.53 5.30 5.06
N ILE A 88 -0.61 4.62 5.76
CA ILE A 88 0.73 4.32 5.23
C ILE A 88 0.63 3.38 4.01
N PHE A 89 -0.06 2.25 4.12
CA PHE A 89 -0.19 1.30 3.00
C PHE A 89 -0.82 1.93 1.76
N TYR A 90 -1.88 2.71 1.95
CA TYR A 90 -2.55 3.37 0.83
C TYR A 90 -1.68 4.47 0.21
N SER A 91 -1.04 5.30 1.01
CA SER A 91 -0.13 6.35 0.52
C SER A 91 1.05 5.77 -0.26
N LEU A 92 1.63 4.67 0.21
CA LEU A 92 2.65 3.93 -0.53
C LEU A 92 2.09 3.36 -1.84
N SER A 93 0.85 2.88 -1.85
CA SER A 93 0.20 2.39 -3.09
C SER A 93 0.01 3.50 -4.12
N ILE A 94 -0.41 4.70 -3.69
CA ILE A 94 -0.51 5.89 -4.57
C ILE A 94 0.86 6.19 -5.20
N TYR A 95 1.93 6.14 -4.43
CA TYR A 95 3.28 6.36 -4.93
C TYR A 95 3.74 5.27 -5.91
N LEU A 96 3.51 4.01 -5.55
CA LEU A 96 3.89 2.86 -6.38
C LEU A 96 3.17 2.87 -7.74
N ILE A 97 1.90 3.25 -7.80
CA ILE A 97 1.17 3.35 -9.07
C ILE A 97 1.79 4.40 -10.00
N GLY A 98 2.22 5.53 -9.43
CA GLY A 98 2.94 6.55 -10.19
C GLY A 98 4.25 6.02 -10.77
N ILE A 99 5.06 5.33 -9.94
CA ILE A 99 6.31 4.71 -10.38
C ILE A 99 6.06 3.66 -11.47
N LEU A 100 5.08 2.78 -11.26
CA LEU A 100 4.74 1.72 -12.21
C LEU A 100 4.31 2.32 -13.55
N THR A 101 3.39 3.28 -13.54
CA THR A 101 2.92 3.96 -14.77
C THR A 101 4.09 4.64 -15.49
N TYR A 102 4.99 5.31 -14.75
CA TYR A 102 6.18 5.91 -15.37
C TYR A 102 7.09 4.86 -16.00
N LYS A 103 7.31 3.73 -15.34
CA LYS A 103 8.17 2.66 -15.87
C LYS A 103 7.58 1.98 -17.12
N PHE A 104 6.26 1.90 -17.21
CA PHE A 104 5.58 1.33 -18.37
C PHE A 104 5.50 2.29 -19.56
N THR A 105 5.18 3.55 -19.30
CA THR A 105 4.87 4.53 -20.36
C THR A 105 6.04 5.44 -20.71
N LEU A 106 7.03 5.55 -19.83
CA LEU A 106 8.11 6.54 -19.86
C LEU A 106 7.60 8.00 -19.95
N ASN A 107 6.33 8.21 -19.64
CA ASN A 107 5.65 9.49 -19.75
C ASN A 107 5.25 10.00 -18.35
N LYS A 108 5.80 11.16 -17.97
CA LYS A 108 5.55 11.79 -16.67
C LYS A 108 4.10 12.26 -16.49
N TYR A 109 3.42 12.65 -17.55
CA TYR A 109 2.04 13.13 -17.47
C TYR A 109 1.08 12.00 -17.17
N TYR A 110 1.25 10.84 -17.81
CA TYR A 110 0.45 9.65 -17.49
C TYR A 110 0.69 9.16 -16.06
N SER A 111 1.94 9.20 -15.62
CA SER A 111 2.31 8.85 -14.26
C SER A 111 1.64 9.77 -13.23
N PHE A 112 1.72 11.09 -13.43
CA PHE A 112 1.10 12.07 -12.55
C PHE A 112 -0.43 11.93 -12.54
N PHE A 113 -1.04 11.76 -13.72
CA PHE A 113 -2.48 11.59 -13.85
C PHE A 113 -2.99 10.31 -13.19
N ALA A 114 -2.29 9.18 -13.34
CA ALA A 114 -2.63 7.93 -12.65
C ALA A 114 -2.55 8.08 -11.13
N THR A 115 -1.50 8.73 -10.62
CA THR A 115 -1.33 9.02 -9.19
C THR A 115 -2.47 9.91 -8.67
N PHE A 116 -2.82 10.95 -9.44
CA PHE A 116 -3.92 11.87 -9.11
C PHE A 116 -5.28 11.15 -9.07
N ILE A 117 -5.59 10.30 -10.05
CA ILE A 117 -6.86 9.55 -10.07
C ILE A 117 -6.98 8.68 -8.83
N ILE A 118 -5.95 7.89 -8.50
CA ILE A 118 -6.00 7.00 -7.32
C ILE A 118 -6.14 7.82 -6.04
N PHE A 119 -5.42 8.95 -5.92
CA PHE A 119 -5.58 9.86 -4.80
C PHE A 119 -7.02 10.38 -4.70
N MET A 120 -7.63 10.80 -5.81
CA MET A 120 -9.00 11.34 -5.82
C MET A 120 -10.09 10.30 -5.54
N MET A 121 -9.82 9.02 -5.80
CA MET A 121 -10.76 7.95 -5.46
C MET A 121 -10.95 7.81 -3.95
N TYR A 122 -9.88 7.99 -3.16
CA TYR A 122 -9.93 7.89 -1.71
C TYR A 122 -8.83 8.76 -1.07
N PRO A 123 -9.00 10.08 -1.00
CA PRO A 123 -7.93 11.01 -0.61
C PRO A 123 -7.44 10.81 0.84
N TRP A 124 -8.32 10.38 1.76
CA TRP A 124 -7.98 10.12 3.17
C TRP A 124 -8.53 8.78 3.66
N PRO A 125 -7.74 7.72 3.54
CA PRO A 125 -8.15 6.39 3.95
C PRO A 125 -8.08 6.28 5.48
N THR A 126 -9.22 6.32 6.14
CA THR A 126 -9.31 6.16 7.60
C THR A 126 -9.79 4.78 8.02
N THR A 127 -10.50 4.09 7.14
CA THR A 127 -11.06 2.77 7.43
C THR A 127 -10.02 1.66 7.25
N PRO A 128 -9.71 0.84 8.27
CA PRO A 128 -8.70 -0.20 8.21
C PRO A 128 -9.16 -1.42 7.41
N TRP A 129 -9.58 -1.22 6.17
CA TRP A 129 -10.04 -2.30 5.31
C TRP A 129 -8.89 -3.08 4.69
N PRO A 130 -9.03 -4.41 4.58
CA PRO A 130 -8.03 -5.29 3.97
C PRO A 130 -7.69 -4.92 2.53
N ASN A 131 -8.62 -4.29 1.81
CA ASN A 131 -8.42 -3.87 0.42
C ASN A 131 -7.21 -2.95 0.24
N PHE A 132 -6.94 -2.05 1.19
CA PHE A 132 -5.79 -1.14 1.12
C PHE A 132 -4.47 -1.89 1.29
N ILE A 133 -4.44 -2.89 2.18
CA ILE A 133 -3.29 -3.78 2.38
C ILE A 133 -3.06 -4.62 1.12
N SER A 134 -4.12 -5.24 0.59
CA SER A 134 -4.06 -6.08 -0.61
C SER A 134 -3.61 -5.27 -1.83
N PHE A 135 -4.10 -4.04 -1.98
CA PHE A 135 -3.71 -3.13 -3.06
C PHE A 135 -2.22 -2.77 -2.99
N PHE A 136 -1.71 -2.50 -1.79
CA PHE A 136 -0.27 -2.26 -1.60
C PHE A 136 0.58 -3.45 -2.05
N PHE A 137 0.25 -4.66 -1.59
CA PHE A 137 1.01 -5.86 -1.97
C PHE A 137 0.90 -6.18 -3.46
N LEU A 138 -0.27 -5.93 -4.08
CA LEU A 138 -0.42 -6.04 -5.53
C LEU A 138 0.51 -5.09 -6.28
N MET A 139 0.58 -3.82 -5.88
CA MET A 139 1.47 -2.84 -6.50
C MET A 139 2.94 -3.22 -6.30
N LEU A 140 3.29 -3.70 -5.12
CA LEU A 140 4.63 -4.17 -4.81
C LEU A 140 5.02 -5.39 -5.67
N PHE A 141 4.12 -6.36 -5.82
CA PHE A 141 4.30 -7.52 -6.70
C PHE A 141 4.54 -7.09 -8.16
N CYS A 142 3.71 -6.18 -8.69
CA CYS A 142 3.91 -5.64 -10.04
C CYS A 142 5.28 -4.98 -10.21
N LEU A 143 5.75 -4.26 -9.21
CA LEU A 143 7.08 -3.63 -9.23
C LEU A 143 8.19 -4.69 -9.29
N PHE A 144 8.15 -5.71 -8.43
CA PHE A 144 9.12 -6.81 -8.44
C PHE A 144 9.10 -7.59 -9.75
N TYR A 145 7.92 -7.85 -10.31
CA TYR A 145 7.81 -8.51 -11.61
C TYR A 145 8.52 -7.73 -12.72
N LEU A 146 8.36 -6.41 -12.76
CA LEU A 146 9.05 -5.55 -13.73
C LEU A 146 10.57 -5.58 -13.58
N PHE A 147 11.07 -5.56 -12.35
CA PHE A 147 12.52 -5.68 -12.11
C PHE A 147 13.08 -7.03 -12.53
N SER A 148 12.37 -8.11 -12.22
CA SER A 148 12.77 -9.47 -12.61
C SER A 148 12.83 -9.62 -14.14
N LYS A 149 11.84 -9.11 -14.87
CA LYS A 149 11.81 -9.14 -16.34
C LYS A 149 12.98 -8.38 -16.96
N LYS A 150 13.31 -7.20 -16.40
CA LYS A 150 14.45 -6.39 -16.89
C LYS A 150 15.77 -7.13 -16.72
N ARG A 151 16.00 -7.76 -15.58
CA ARG A 151 17.22 -8.54 -15.31
C ARG A 151 17.41 -9.69 -16.32
N LYS A 152 16.37 -10.48 -16.56
CA LYS A 152 16.42 -11.57 -17.55
C LYS A 152 16.77 -11.11 -18.97
N ASN A 153 16.33 -9.93 -19.38
CA ASN A 153 16.67 -9.39 -20.69
C ASN A 153 18.14 -8.94 -20.77
N THR A 154 18.69 -8.38 -19.71
CA THR A 154 20.11 -7.99 -19.64
C THR A 154 21.02 -9.21 -19.70
N ASP A 155 20.69 -10.29 -18.98
CA ASP A 155 21.46 -11.54 -18.97
C ASP A 155 21.48 -12.21 -20.36
N LYS A 156 20.36 -12.16 -21.10
CA LYS A 156 20.30 -12.70 -22.49
C LYS A 156 21.17 -11.92 -23.47
N VAL A 157 21.27 -10.59 -23.37
CA VAL A 157 22.12 -9.77 -24.22
C VAL A 157 23.59 -10.09 -23.96
N ASN A 158 24.00 -10.16 -22.70
CA ASN A 158 25.40 -10.48 -22.35
C ASN A 158 25.84 -11.87 -22.85
N VAL A 159 24.96 -12.88 -22.81
CA VAL A 159 25.27 -14.23 -23.31
C VAL A 159 25.38 -14.26 -24.85
N SER A 160 24.64 -13.43 -25.57
CA SER A 160 24.73 -13.34 -27.03
C SER A 160 26.02 -12.67 -27.50
N ASP A 161 26.54 -11.72 -26.71
CA ASP A 161 27.77 -10.98 -27.05
C ASP A 161 29.06 -11.81 -26.77
N ILE A 162 29.00 -12.78 -25.87
CA ILE A 162 30.12 -13.71 -25.56
C ILE A 162 30.23 -14.80 -26.61
N LYS A 163 29.17 -15.07 -27.40
CA LYS A 163 29.16 -16.15 -28.42
C LYS A 163 29.52 -15.67 -29.84
N LYS A 164 29.90 -14.43 -30.00
CA LYS A 164 30.48 -13.86 -31.24
C LYS A 164 31.98 -13.71 -31.10
#